data_dcc825be2dc60c9c6f3c0d11fe0cf71d
#
_entry.id   dcc825be2dc60c9c6f3c0d11fe0cf71d
#
_cell.length_a   1.000
_cell.length_b   1.000
_cell.length_c   1.000
_cell.angle_alpha   90.00
_cell.angle_beta   90.00
_cell.angle_gamma   90.00
#
_symmetry.space_group_name_H-M   'P 1'
#
loop_
_entity.id
_entity.type
_entity.pdbx_description
1 polymer ?
#
loop_
_entity_poly.entity_id
_entity_poly.type
_entity_poly.pdbx_seq_one_letter_code
_entity_poly.pdbx_strand_id
1 'polypeptide(L)'
;RGTLRTVGATTQEEYQKHIEKDAALSRRFAKVTIEEPSVADSMTILQGLKATYEKHHRVQITDEAVETAVKMAHRYLTSRHLPDSAIDLLDEAAATVQNKAKHVKADDSGLSPADKALMDGKWKQAAQLIAKEEEVPGYKDLVTESDILTTLSRLSGIPVQKLTQTDAKKYLNLEAELHKRVIGQDQAVSSISRAIRRNQSGIRSHKRPIGSFMFLGPTGVGKTELAKALAEVLFDDESALIRFDMSEYMEKFAASRLNGAPPGYVGYEEGGELTEKVRNKPYSVLLFDEVEKAHPDIF
;
A
#
# COMPACT_ATOMS: atom_id res chain seq x y z
N ARG A 1 17.57 -45.34 -0.93
CA ARG A 1 16.15 -44.88 -0.91
C ARG A 1 15.77 -44.67 0.55
N GLY A 2 15.44 -43.41 0.96
CA GLY A 2 15.07 -43.10 2.33
C GLY A 2 16.08 -42.30 3.14
N THR A 3 17.24 -41.96 2.60
CA THR A 3 18.31 -41.25 3.31
C THR A 3 18.21 -39.70 3.17
N LEU A 4 17.47 -39.19 2.21
CA LEU A 4 17.32 -37.75 1.99
C LEU A 4 15.97 -37.26 2.52
N ARG A 5 16.00 -36.33 3.49
CA ARG A 5 14.83 -35.62 3.98
C ARG A 5 14.71 -34.32 3.18
N THR A 6 13.61 -34.16 2.43
CA THR A 6 13.42 -33.04 1.53
C THR A 6 12.20 -32.23 1.93
N VAL A 7 12.36 -30.91 2.03
CA VAL A 7 11.29 -29.94 2.21
C VAL A 7 11.30 -29.05 0.96
N GLY A 8 10.17 -28.94 0.28
CA GLY A 8 9.97 -28.02 -0.82
C GLY A 8 9.11 -26.84 -0.35
N ALA A 9 9.47 -25.63 -0.73
CA ALA A 9 8.67 -24.42 -0.51
C ALA A 9 8.26 -23.84 -1.84
N THR A 10 6.99 -23.42 -1.96
CA THR A 10 6.42 -22.82 -3.18
C THR A 10 5.19 -21.99 -2.81
N THR A 11 4.74 -21.13 -3.70
CA THR A 11 3.48 -20.41 -3.55
C THR A 11 2.29 -21.31 -3.86
N GLN A 12 1.10 -20.94 -3.43
CA GLN A 12 -0.12 -21.73 -3.69
C GLN A 12 -0.44 -21.77 -5.20
N GLU A 13 -0.19 -20.68 -5.91
CA GLU A 13 -0.39 -20.59 -7.36
C GLU A 13 0.58 -21.50 -8.13
N GLU A 14 1.87 -21.44 -7.79
CA GLU A 14 2.91 -22.27 -8.37
C GLU A 14 2.67 -23.75 -8.07
N TYR A 15 2.23 -24.08 -6.84
CA TYR A 15 1.86 -25.44 -6.48
C TYR A 15 0.75 -25.97 -7.38
N GLN A 16 -0.34 -25.21 -7.58
CA GLN A 16 -1.45 -25.58 -8.46
C GLN A 16 -1.04 -25.72 -9.91
N LYS A 17 -0.17 -24.81 -10.39
CA LYS A 17 0.27 -24.77 -11.78
C LYS A 17 1.22 -25.91 -12.14
N HIS A 18 2.14 -26.26 -11.25
CA HIS A 18 3.26 -27.14 -11.56
C HIS A 18 3.31 -28.45 -10.76
N ILE A 19 2.85 -28.48 -9.51
CA ILE A 19 3.00 -29.65 -8.62
C ILE A 19 1.73 -30.48 -8.56
N GLU A 20 0.56 -29.86 -8.38
CA GLU A 20 -0.72 -30.53 -8.21
C GLU A 20 -1.11 -31.39 -9.42
N LYS A 21 -0.73 -30.96 -10.61
CA LYS A 21 -0.97 -31.65 -11.88
C LYS A 21 -0.03 -32.84 -12.09
N ASP A 22 1.11 -32.88 -11.39
CA ASP A 22 2.07 -33.99 -11.47
C ASP A 22 1.75 -35.03 -10.39
N ALA A 23 1.13 -36.14 -10.82
CA ALA A 23 0.76 -37.23 -9.92
C ALA A 23 1.96 -37.90 -9.22
N ALA A 24 3.17 -37.80 -9.79
CA ALA A 24 4.37 -38.37 -9.18
C ALA A 24 4.92 -37.49 -8.07
N LEU A 25 4.82 -36.15 -8.18
CA LEU A 25 5.24 -35.20 -7.16
C LEU A 25 4.19 -35.12 -6.04
N SER A 26 2.90 -34.99 -6.38
CA SER A 26 1.82 -34.83 -5.41
C SER A 26 1.68 -36.03 -4.44
N ARG A 27 2.06 -37.25 -4.88
CA ARG A 27 2.07 -38.45 -4.02
C ARG A 27 3.29 -38.55 -3.10
N ARG A 28 4.37 -37.79 -3.40
CA ARG A 28 5.63 -37.86 -2.64
C ARG A 28 5.76 -36.76 -1.60
N PHE A 29 5.03 -35.66 -1.73
CA PHE A 29 5.05 -34.53 -0.82
C PHE A 29 3.68 -34.37 -0.16
N ALA A 30 3.68 -34.33 1.17
CA ALA A 30 2.49 -33.93 1.91
C ALA A 30 2.31 -32.42 1.82
N LYS A 31 1.12 -31.95 1.40
CA LYS A 31 0.81 -30.52 1.36
C LYS A 31 0.64 -29.99 2.79
N VAL A 32 1.46 -29.02 3.15
CA VAL A 32 1.34 -28.24 4.38
C VAL A 32 1.08 -26.81 3.99
N THR A 33 -0.11 -26.30 4.28
CA THR A 33 -0.47 -24.90 4.00
C THR A 33 0.00 -24.04 5.16
N ILE A 34 0.73 -22.98 4.85
CA ILE A 34 1.15 -21.95 5.79
C ILE A 34 0.33 -20.71 5.47
N GLU A 35 -0.49 -20.29 6.42
CA GLU A 35 -1.37 -19.12 6.26
C GLU A 35 -0.63 -17.84 6.65
N GLU A 36 -1.12 -16.70 6.14
CA GLU A 36 -0.65 -15.39 6.52
C GLU A 36 -0.90 -15.16 8.02
N PRO A 37 0.10 -14.70 8.79
CA PRO A 37 -0.07 -14.42 10.21
C PRO A 37 -1.05 -13.27 10.44
N SER A 38 -1.74 -13.31 11.57
CA SER A 38 -2.61 -12.21 11.99
C SER A 38 -1.80 -10.93 12.27
N VAL A 39 -2.49 -9.79 12.33
CA VAL A 39 -1.89 -8.51 12.73
C VAL A 39 -1.20 -8.62 14.10
N ALA A 40 -1.81 -9.34 15.05
CA ALA A 40 -1.25 -9.55 16.40
C ALA A 40 0.02 -10.41 16.37
N ASP A 41 0.01 -11.50 15.60
CA ASP A 41 1.18 -12.35 15.43
C ASP A 41 2.31 -11.59 14.71
N SER A 42 1.98 -10.80 13.69
CA SER A 42 2.94 -9.97 12.97
C SER A 42 3.58 -8.91 13.86
N MET A 43 2.83 -8.31 14.80
CA MET A 43 3.40 -7.42 15.82
C MET A 43 4.44 -8.15 16.68
N THR A 44 4.11 -9.36 17.13
CA THR A 44 5.03 -10.17 17.95
C THR A 44 6.29 -10.53 17.17
N ILE A 45 6.15 -10.87 15.88
CA ILE A 45 7.27 -11.15 14.99
C ILE A 45 8.17 -9.92 14.85
N LEU A 46 7.60 -8.75 14.53
CA LEU A 46 8.38 -7.53 14.34
C LEU A 46 9.05 -7.07 15.65
N GLN A 47 8.39 -7.21 16.79
CA GLN A 47 9.01 -6.94 18.09
C GLN A 47 10.23 -7.85 18.34
N GLY A 48 10.15 -9.12 17.96
CA GLY A 48 11.29 -10.04 18.04
C GLY A 48 12.45 -9.68 17.10
N LEU A 49 12.15 -9.07 15.95
CA LEU A 49 13.14 -8.64 14.95
C LEU A 49 13.71 -7.25 15.24
N LYS A 50 13.03 -6.42 16.04
CA LYS A 50 13.39 -5.03 16.35
C LYS A 50 14.85 -4.83 16.67
N ALA A 51 15.40 -5.60 17.64
CA ALA A 51 16.78 -5.47 18.05
C ALA A 51 17.78 -5.78 16.93
N THR A 52 17.41 -6.64 15.98
CA THR A 52 18.26 -6.97 14.82
C THR A 52 18.31 -5.77 13.85
N TYR A 53 17.17 -5.14 13.57
CA TYR A 53 17.11 -3.96 12.71
C TYR A 53 17.74 -2.72 13.36
N GLU A 54 17.54 -2.51 14.67
CA GLU A 54 18.22 -1.46 15.43
C GLU A 54 19.76 -1.57 15.32
N LYS A 55 20.27 -2.78 15.46
CA LYS A 55 21.71 -3.05 15.33
C LYS A 55 22.20 -2.85 13.89
N HIS A 56 21.40 -3.30 12.90
CA HIS A 56 21.79 -3.22 11.49
C HIS A 56 21.85 -1.76 11.00
N HIS A 57 20.83 -0.98 11.29
CA HIS A 57 20.75 0.43 10.88
C HIS A 57 21.36 1.41 11.86
N ARG A 58 21.78 0.94 13.05
CA ARG A 58 22.33 1.79 14.14
C ARG A 58 21.35 2.89 14.57
N VAL A 59 20.08 2.56 14.68
CA VAL A 59 18.98 3.44 15.11
C VAL A 59 18.22 2.78 16.25
N GLN A 60 17.46 3.56 17.03
CA GLN A 60 16.46 3.05 17.95
C GLN A 60 15.08 3.06 17.27
N ILE A 61 14.27 2.05 17.53
CA ILE A 61 12.93 1.94 16.96
C ILE A 61 11.95 1.98 18.13
N THR A 62 10.95 2.87 18.08
CA THR A 62 9.92 2.92 19.13
C THR A 62 8.92 1.77 18.96
N ASP A 63 8.26 1.39 20.05
CA ASP A 63 7.22 0.35 19.98
C ASP A 63 6.00 0.82 19.19
N GLU A 64 5.69 2.11 19.27
CA GLU A 64 4.66 2.77 18.45
C GLU A 64 4.99 2.70 16.95
N ALA A 65 6.27 2.84 16.59
CA ALA A 65 6.69 2.69 15.19
C ALA A 65 6.46 1.25 14.69
N VAL A 66 6.78 0.24 15.50
CA VAL A 66 6.50 -1.18 15.16
C VAL A 66 5.02 -1.41 14.98
N GLU A 67 4.20 -0.94 15.93
CA GLU A 67 2.75 -1.08 15.87
C GLU A 67 2.16 -0.40 14.63
N THR A 68 2.60 0.83 14.34
CA THR A 68 2.19 1.60 13.17
C THR A 68 2.63 0.90 11.88
N ALA A 69 3.85 0.37 11.81
CA ALA A 69 4.33 -0.35 10.64
C ALA A 69 3.41 -1.54 10.29
N VAL A 70 3.04 -2.37 11.27
CA VAL A 70 2.16 -3.53 11.04
C VAL A 70 0.75 -3.10 10.63
N LYS A 71 0.14 -2.17 11.39
CA LYS A 71 -1.22 -1.71 11.11
C LYS A 71 -1.34 -1.03 9.74
N MET A 72 -0.37 -0.20 9.41
CA MET A 72 -0.38 0.56 8.18
C MET A 72 0.00 -0.29 6.96
N ALA A 73 0.94 -1.22 7.09
CA ALA A 73 1.25 -2.17 6.04
C ALA A 73 0.03 -3.03 5.71
N HIS A 74 -0.64 -3.60 6.72
CA HIS A 74 -1.86 -4.38 6.52
C HIS A 74 -2.98 -3.60 5.81
N ARG A 75 -3.11 -2.31 6.12
CA ARG A 75 -4.18 -1.45 5.58
C ARG A 75 -3.86 -0.93 4.19
N TYR A 76 -2.61 -0.58 3.89
CA TYR A 76 -2.24 0.20 2.72
C TYR A 76 -1.32 -0.51 1.72
N LEU A 77 -0.58 -1.55 2.14
CA LEU A 77 0.30 -2.34 1.27
C LEU A 77 -0.35 -3.70 0.89
N THR A 78 -1.54 -3.63 0.30
CA THR A 78 -2.36 -4.82 -0.03
C THR A 78 -1.78 -5.73 -1.11
N SER A 79 -0.75 -5.28 -1.83
CA SER A 79 -0.04 -6.09 -2.83
C SER A 79 0.95 -7.10 -2.24
N ARG A 80 1.24 -6.99 -0.94
CA ARG A 80 2.16 -7.87 -0.21
C ARG A 80 1.50 -8.35 1.08
N HIS A 81 1.91 -9.52 1.54
CA HIS A 81 1.37 -10.15 2.75
C HIS A 81 2.15 -9.75 4.00
N LEU A 82 1.48 -9.83 5.16
CA LEU A 82 2.16 -9.79 6.45
C LEU A 82 2.94 -11.10 6.68
N PRO A 83 4.08 -11.08 7.40
CA PRO A 83 4.71 -9.92 8.05
C PRO A 83 5.64 -9.14 7.10
N ASP A 84 5.91 -9.64 5.89
CA ASP A 84 6.92 -9.16 4.95
C ASP A 84 6.72 -7.66 4.61
N SER A 85 5.48 -7.26 4.28
CA SER A 85 5.15 -5.86 4.00
C SER A 85 5.45 -4.90 5.16
N ALA A 86 5.27 -5.34 6.40
CA ALA A 86 5.55 -4.54 7.59
C ALA A 86 7.05 -4.51 7.90
N ILE A 87 7.76 -5.60 7.65
CA ILE A 87 9.21 -5.69 7.77
C ILE A 87 9.87 -4.73 6.78
N ASP A 88 9.50 -4.79 5.51
CA ASP A 88 10.01 -3.90 4.46
C ASP A 88 9.78 -2.42 4.82
N LEU A 89 8.58 -2.09 5.32
CA LEU A 89 8.25 -0.73 5.72
C LEU A 89 9.13 -0.24 6.87
N LEU A 90 9.38 -1.09 7.86
CA LEU A 90 10.22 -0.78 9.00
C LEU A 90 11.69 -0.64 8.61
N ASP A 91 12.18 -1.54 7.77
CA ASP A 91 13.55 -1.54 7.24
C ASP A 91 13.85 -0.26 6.45
N GLU A 92 12.97 0.09 5.52
CA GLU A 92 13.08 1.28 4.69
C GLU A 92 13.00 2.58 5.52
N ALA A 93 12.15 2.61 6.56
CA ALA A 93 12.08 3.76 7.48
C ALA A 93 13.36 3.90 8.30
N ALA A 94 13.88 2.79 8.83
CA ALA A 94 15.13 2.76 9.57
C ALA A 94 16.32 3.20 8.70
N ALA A 95 16.41 2.72 7.47
CA ALA A 95 17.42 3.15 6.50
C ALA A 95 17.32 4.66 6.18
N THR A 96 16.09 5.17 6.04
CA THR A 96 15.86 6.60 5.78
C THR A 96 16.33 7.47 6.94
N VAL A 97 16.03 7.09 8.18
CA VAL A 97 16.48 7.81 9.39
C VAL A 97 17.99 7.76 9.52
N GLN A 98 18.60 6.59 9.31
CA GLN A 98 20.07 6.45 9.30
C GLN A 98 20.74 7.37 8.27
N ASN A 99 20.19 7.45 7.06
CA ASN A 99 20.75 8.28 5.99
C ASN A 99 20.59 9.77 6.30
N LYS A 100 19.45 10.22 6.84
CA LYS A 100 19.27 11.60 7.30
C LYS A 100 20.30 11.98 8.35
N ALA A 101 20.56 11.09 9.30
CA ALA A 101 21.54 11.32 10.35
C ALA A 101 22.98 11.45 9.82
N LYS A 102 23.34 10.66 8.80
CA LYS A 102 24.63 10.80 8.12
C LYS A 102 24.76 12.14 7.41
N HIS A 103 23.72 12.61 6.74
CA HIS A 103 23.72 13.90 6.04
C HIS A 103 23.75 15.10 6.99
N VAL A 104 23.11 15.02 8.16
CA VAL A 104 23.14 16.10 9.18
C VAL A 104 24.54 16.22 9.83
N LYS A 105 25.33 15.15 9.86
CA LYS A 105 26.71 15.15 10.36
C LYS A 105 27.74 15.58 9.32
N ALA A 106 27.36 15.62 8.03
CA ALA A 106 28.17 16.18 6.96
C ALA A 106 27.90 17.69 6.89
N ASP A 107 28.97 18.49 6.85
CA ASP A 107 28.83 19.92 6.56
C ASP A 107 28.42 20.15 5.09
N ASP A 108 28.34 21.42 4.63
CA ASP A 108 27.96 21.81 3.26
C ASP A 108 28.73 21.08 2.15
N SER A 109 29.81 20.36 2.45
CA SER A 109 30.58 19.53 1.51
C SER A 109 30.05 18.10 1.40
N GLY A 110 29.10 17.68 2.23
CA GLY A 110 28.57 16.32 2.27
C GLY A 110 29.54 15.25 2.80
N LEU A 111 30.70 15.66 3.36
CA LEU A 111 31.73 14.77 3.85
C LEU A 111 31.72 14.71 5.39
N SER A 112 31.83 13.49 5.94
CA SER A 112 31.99 13.31 7.38
C SER A 112 33.36 13.89 7.87
N PRO A 113 33.51 14.22 9.16
CA PRO A 113 34.80 14.61 9.71
C PRO A 113 35.91 13.57 9.46
N ALA A 114 35.54 12.28 9.42
CA ALA A 114 36.46 11.19 9.09
C ALA A 114 36.83 11.20 7.60
N ASP A 115 35.85 11.41 6.69
CA ASP A 115 36.12 11.52 5.26
C ASP A 115 37.02 12.72 4.91
N LYS A 116 36.83 13.88 5.60
CA LYS A 116 37.69 15.04 5.45
C LYS A 116 39.10 14.76 5.89
N ALA A 117 39.26 14.12 7.06
CA ALA A 117 40.56 13.74 7.54
C ALA A 117 41.29 12.76 6.60
N LEU A 118 40.53 11.87 5.92
CA LEU A 118 41.05 10.97 4.88
C LEU A 118 41.50 11.76 3.65
N MET A 119 40.73 12.71 3.18
CA MET A 119 41.08 13.55 2.02
C MET A 119 42.27 14.44 2.29
N ASP A 120 42.39 14.93 3.52
CA ASP A 120 43.55 15.70 3.98
C ASP A 120 44.84 14.84 4.23
N GLY A 121 44.76 13.54 3.98
CA GLY A 121 45.88 12.60 4.23
C GLY A 121 46.19 12.34 5.71
N LYS A 122 45.27 12.69 6.60
CA LYS A 122 45.45 12.53 8.05
C LYS A 122 44.93 11.18 8.54
N TRP A 123 45.49 10.08 8.04
CA TRP A 123 45.00 8.71 8.26
C TRP A 123 44.83 8.31 9.73
N LYS A 124 45.76 8.76 10.62
CA LYS A 124 45.68 8.46 12.06
C LYS A 124 44.50 9.16 12.72
N GLN A 125 44.21 10.39 12.31
CA GLN A 125 43.09 11.17 12.82
C GLN A 125 41.77 10.61 12.28
N ALA A 126 41.70 10.22 11.02
CA ALA A 126 40.55 9.54 10.43
C ALA A 126 40.24 8.23 11.15
N ALA A 127 41.25 7.38 11.40
CA ALA A 127 41.09 6.13 12.13
C ALA A 127 40.54 6.34 13.56
N GLN A 128 41.02 7.39 14.25
CA GLN A 128 40.52 7.75 15.60
C GLN A 128 39.09 8.26 15.58
N LEU A 129 38.68 9.00 14.53
CA LEU A 129 37.32 9.47 14.37
C LEU A 129 36.34 8.31 14.04
N ILE A 130 36.78 7.40 13.19
CA ILE A 130 36.01 6.17 12.87
C ILE A 130 35.87 5.30 14.12
N ALA A 131 36.96 5.07 14.86
CA ALA A 131 36.94 4.30 16.10
C ALA A 131 36.03 4.94 17.19
N LYS A 132 36.02 6.27 17.30
CA LYS A 132 35.10 6.98 18.19
C LYS A 132 33.62 6.87 17.75
N GLU A 133 33.35 6.80 16.47
CA GLU A 133 32.01 6.56 15.95
C GLU A 133 31.53 5.13 16.24
N GLU A 134 32.44 4.15 16.31
CA GLU A 134 32.14 2.76 16.67
C GLU A 134 31.99 2.53 18.20
N GLU A 135 32.64 3.35 19.04
CA GLU A 135 32.61 3.22 20.52
C GLU A 135 31.37 3.85 21.20
N VAL A 136 30.45 4.52 20.49
CA VAL A 136 29.31 5.17 21.12
C VAL A 136 28.19 4.14 21.33
N PRO A 137 28.00 3.58 22.55
CA PRO A 137 26.85 2.80 22.89
C PRO A 137 25.65 3.75 23.09
N GLY A 138 24.83 3.86 22.07
CA GLY A 138 23.60 4.65 22.09
C GLY A 138 23.30 5.16 20.70
N TYR A 139 22.44 4.46 20.00
CA TYR A 139 21.88 4.94 18.74
C TYR A 139 21.17 6.26 19.02
N LYS A 140 21.66 7.38 18.46
CA LYS A 140 21.09 8.73 18.70
C LYS A 140 19.83 9.00 17.88
N ASP A 141 19.64 8.23 16.82
CA ASP A 141 18.58 8.46 15.84
C ASP A 141 17.42 7.50 16.12
N LEU A 142 16.25 8.09 16.30
CA LEU A 142 15.02 7.39 16.70
C LEU A 142 14.08 7.28 15.53
N VAL A 143 13.65 6.05 15.20
CA VAL A 143 12.58 5.78 14.25
C VAL A 143 11.25 5.90 14.99
N THR A 144 10.44 6.85 14.56
CA THR A 144 9.15 7.17 15.16
C THR A 144 8.00 6.77 14.24
N GLU A 145 6.77 6.82 14.76
CA GLU A 145 5.55 6.68 13.97
C GLU A 145 5.54 7.60 12.74
N SER A 146 5.99 8.86 12.89
CA SER A 146 6.05 9.84 11.80
C SER A 146 6.96 9.39 10.65
N ASP A 147 8.07 8.72 10.95
CA ASP A 147 8.99 8.21 9.93
C ASP A 147 8.37 7.03 9.17
N ILE A 148 7.67 6.15 9.87
CA ILE A 148 6.89 5.06 9.25
C ILE A 148 5.84 5.63 8.29
N LEU A 149 5.05 6.63 8.73
CA LEU A 149 4.01 7.23 7.90
C LEU A 149 4.59 7.97 6.69
N THR A 150 5.72 8.65 6.85
CA THR A 150 6.41 9.32 5.76
C THR A 150 6.93 8.31 4.73
N THR A 151 7.51 7.21 5.19
CA THR A 151 7.99 6.13 4.33
C THR A 151 6.84 5.45 3.61
N LEU A 152 5.75 5.15 4.31
CA LEU A 152 4.54 4.59 3.72
C LEU A 152 3.95 5.51 2.66
N SER A 153 3.89 6.81 2.92
CA SER A 153 3.41 7.81 1.96
C SER A 153 4.21 7.76 0.66
N ARG A 154 5.53 7.62 0.76
CA ARG A 154 6.42 7.50 -0.41
C ARG A 154 6.19 6.19 -1.18
N LEU A 155 6.00 5.07 -0.47
CA LEU A 155 5.81 3.75 -1.07
C LEU A 155 4.41 3.59 -1.70
N SER A 156 3.38 4.10 -1.03
CA SER A 156 1.98 3.94 -1.46
C SER A 156 1.47 5.08 -2.33
N GLY A 157 2.17 6.23 -2.36
CA GLY A 157 1.69 7.46 -3.01
C GLY A 157 0.58 8.18 -2.24
N ILE A 158 0.24 7.74 -1.02
CA ILE A 158 -0.81 8.34 -0.19
C ILE A 158 -0.20 9.45 0.67
N PRO A 159 -0.71 10.70 0.64
CA PRO A 159 -0.18 11.79 1.46
C PRO A 159 -0.17 11.50 2.96
N VAL A 160 0.89 11.89 3.69
CA VAL A 160 1.06 11.65 5.14
C VAL A 160 -0.12 12.18 5.95
N GLN A 161 -0.64 13.35 5.58
CA GLN A 161 -1.78 13.97 6.27
C GLN A 161 -3.04 13.08 6.29
N LYS A 162 -3.18 12.19 5.29
CA LYS A 162 -4.28 11.22 5.24
C LYS A 162 -4.06 10.04 6.17
N LEU A 163 -2.81 9.68 6.37
CA LEU A 163 -2.44 8.57 7.25
C LEU A 163 -2.60 8.93 8.73
N THR A 164 -2.44 10.24 9.06
CA THR A 164 -2.50 10.77 10.44
C THR A 164 -3.87 11.31 10.85
N GLN A 165 -4.68 11.76 9.89
CA GLN A 165 -6.02 12.26 10.22
C GLN A 165 -6.94 11.10 10.61
N THR A 166 -7.57 11.21 11.77
CA THR A 166 -8.72 10.39 12.10
C THR A 166 -9.78 10.63 11.02
N ASP A 167 -10.01 9.64 10.18
CA ASP A 167 -10.99 9.64 9.07
C ASP A 167 -12.34 10.24 9.50
N ALA A 168 -12.69 10.09 10.78
CA ALA A 168 -13.94 10.57 11.35
C ALA A 168 -14.22 12.08 11.14
N LYS A 169 -13.22 12.96 11.32
CA LYS A 169 -13.42 14.42 11.14
C LYS A 169 -13.62 14.79 9.67
N LYS A 170 -12.93 14.13 8.77
CA LYS A 170 -13.06 14.35 7.32
C LYS A 170 -14.45 13.96 6.82
N TYR A 171 -14.95 12.82 7.27
CA TYR A 171 -16.30 12.34 6.90
C TYR A 171 -17.44 13.16 7.49
N LEU A 172 -17.23 13.80 8.65
CA LEU A 172 -18.21 14.73 9.23
C LEU A 172 -18.45 15.96 8.34
N ASN A 173 -17.40 16.50 7.73
CA ASN A 173 -17.46 17.70 6.90
C ASN A 173 -17.60 17.43 5.40
N LEU A 174 -17.81 16.16 5.00
CA LEU A 174 -17.80 15.73 3.60
C LEU A 174 -18.76 16.53 2.70
N GLU A 175 -19.96 16.88 3.19
CA GLU A 175 -20.93 17.68 2.45
C GLU A 175 -20.39 19.08 2.15
N ALA A 176 -19.83 19.75 3.16
CA ALA A 176 -19.28 21.10 2.99
C ALA A 176 -18.08 21.11 2.02
N GLU A 177 -17.24 20.09 2.07
CA GLU A 177 -16.10 19.98 1.16
C GLU A 177 -16.55 19.72 -0.28
N LEU A 178 -17.54 18.84 -0.51
CA LEU A 178 -18.10 18.61 -1.83
C LEU A 178 -18.78 19.86 -2.41
N HIS A 179 -19.47 20.64 -1.58
CA HIS A 179 -20.14 21.89 -2.02
C HIS A 179 -19.17 23.01 -2.40
N LYS A 180 -17.90 22.94 -2.01
CA LYS A 180 -16.87 23.89 -2.51
C LYS A 180 -16.69 23.81 -4.03
N ARG A 181 -16.91 22.63 -4.59
CA ARG A 181 -16.71 22.36 -6.02
C ARG A 181 -18.02 22.11 -6.76
N VAL A 182 -18.97 21.44 -6.15
CA VAL A 182 -20.27 21.10 -6.74
C VAL A 182 -21.33 22.06 -6.23
N ILE A 183 -21.73 23.00 -7.09
CA ILE A 183 -22.75 23.98 -6.78
C ILE A 183 -24.13 23.36 -7.06
N GLY A 184 -25.03 23.47 -6.11
CA GLY A 184 -26.31 22.79 -6.18
C GLY A 184 -26.19 21.28 -5.90
N GLN A 185 -27.11 20.47 -6.41
CA GLN A 185 -27.11 19.00 -6.21
C GLN A 185 -27.14 18.57 -4.74
N ASP A 186 -27.76 19.37 -3.84
CA ASP A 186 -27.75 19.17 -2.39
C ASP A 186 -28.23 17.76 -1.99
N GLN A 187 -29.27 17.26 -2.65
CA GLN A 187 -29.82 15.95 -2.39
C GLN A 187 -28.83 14.83 -2.74
N ALA A 188 -28.09 14.96 -3.86
CA ALA A 188 -27.11 13.98 -4.29
C ALA A 188 -25.90 13.99 -3.34
N VAL A 189 -25.36 15.17 -3.02
CA VAL A 189 -24.24 15.38 -2.10
C VAL A 189 -24.59 14.81 -0.71
N SER A 190 -25.76 15.13 -0.17
CA SER A 190 -26.21 14.63 1.15
C SER A 190 -26.37 13.10 1.15
N SER A 191 -26.92 12.53 0.09
CA SER A 191 -27.11 11.08 -0.04
C SER A 191 -25.78 10.32 -0.07
N ILE A 192 -24.81 10.80 -0.86
CA ILE A 192 -23.46 10.23 -0.95
C ILE A 192 -22.75 10.34 0.40
N SER A 193 -22.74 11.52 0.99
CA SER A 193 -22.07 11.78 2.27
C SER A 193 -22.63 10.93 3.40
N ARG A 194 -23.93 10.75 3.45
CA ARG A 194 -24.61 9.87 4.41
C ARG A 194 -24.24 8.40 4.21
N ALA A 195 -24.18 7.94 2.97
CA ALA A 195 -23.81 6.57 2.67
C ALA A 195 -22.35 6.28 3.04
N ILE A 196 -21.44 7.21 2.75
CA ILE A 196 -20.02 7.10 3.12
C ILE A 196 -19.86 7.09 4.64
N ARG A 197 -20.47 8.04 5.36
CA ARG A 197 -20.44 8.09 6.84
C ARG A 197 -20.94 6.79 7.46
N ARG A 198 -22.07 6.26 6.99
CA ARG A 198 -22.62 4.99 7.47
C ARG A 198 -21.66 3.81 7.28
N ASN A 199 -20.92 3.78 6.18
CA ASN A 199 -19.96 2.73 5.91
C ASN A 199 -18.70 2.80 6.77
N GLN A 200 -18.30 3.99 7.20
CA GLN A 200 -17.10 4.20 8.05
C GLN A 200 -17.37 3.96 9.54
N SER A 201 -18.61 3.80 9.97
CA SER A 201 -18.96 3.55 11.38
C SER A 201 -18.62 2.15 11.92
N GLY A 202 -17.82 1.37 11.19
CA GLY A 202 -17.23 0.12 11.71
C GLY A 202 -18.09 -1.16 11.62
N ILE A 203 -19.32 -1.07 11.09
CA ILE A 203 -20.26 -2.22 11.03
C ILE A 203 -20.02 -3.12 9.79
N ARG A 204 -18.95 -2.85 9.00
CA ARG A 204 -18.83 -3.46 7.67
C ARG A 204 -17.64 -4.40 7.50
N SER A 205 -17.84 -5.42 6.67
CA SER A 205 -16.78 -6.29 6.13
C SER A 205 -15.81 -5.50 5.23
N HIS A 206 -14.51 -5.60 5.49
CA HIS A 206 -13.44 -5.00 4.66
C HIS A 206 -13.41 -5.46 3.19
N LYS A 207 -14.20 -6.46 2.84
CA LYS A 207 -14.27 -7.05 1.49
C LYS A 207 -15.19 -6.30 0.51
N ARG A 208 -15.80 -5.18 0.90
CA ARG A 208 -16.74 -4.45 0.02
C ARG A 208 -16.30 -3.00 -0.18
N PRO A 209 -16.56 -2.36 -1.36
CA PRO A 209 -16.23 -0.96 -1.59
C PRO A 209 -16.94 -0.04 -0.58
N ILE A 210 -16.37 1.14 -0.31
CA ILE A 210 -16.92 2.14 0.62
C ILE A 210 -18.33 2.57 0.22
N GLY A 211 -18.62 2.63 -1.08
CA GLY A 211 -19.93 2.93 -1.62
C GLY A 211 -20.03 2.57 -3.09
N SER A 212 -21.22 2.19 -3.52
CA SER A 212 -21.57 2.05 -4.93
C SER A 212 -22.77 2.94 -5.19
N PHE A 213 -22.65 3.84 -6.17
CA PHE A 213 -23.64 4.85 -6.47
C PHE A 213 -23.99 4.83 -7.96
N MET A 214 -25.24 5.03 -8.28
CA MET A 214 -25.69 5.26 -9.65
C MET A 214 -26.16 6.72 -9.79
N PHE A 215 -25.48 7.51 -10.62
CA PHE A 215 -25.84 8.89 -10.88
C PHE A 215 -26.81 8.98 -12.05
N LEU A 216 -28.04 9.32 -11.78
CA LEU A 216 -29.11 9.46 -12.78
C LEU A 216 -29.40 10.93 -13.06
N GLY A 217 -29.41 11.31 -14.33
CA GLY A 217 -29.71 12.68 -14.74
C GLY A 217 -29.33 12.96 -16.19
N PRO A 218 -29.79 14.06 -16.80
CA PRO A 218 -29.46 14.42 -18.17
C PRO A 218 -27.98 14.72 -18.35
N THR A 219 -27.52 14.79 -19.59
CA THR A 219 -26.14 15.13 -19.91
C THR A 219 -25.81 16.56 -19.47
N GLY A 220 -24.60 16.80 -18.99
CA GLY A 220 -24.13 18.15 -18.61
C GLY A 220 -24.50 18.62 -17.21
N VAL A 221 -25.23 17.84 -16.40
CA VAL A 221 -25.65 18.23 -15.03
C VAL A 221 -24.57 18.04 -13.95
N GLY A 222 -23.37 17.64 -14.32
CA GLY A 222 -22.23 17.54 -13.38
C GLY A 222 -21.98 16.17 -12.77
N LYS A 223 -22.51 15.06 -13.35
CA LYS A 223 -22.28 13.69 -12.84
C LYS A 223 -20.79 13.35 -12.72
N THR A 224 -20.04 13.59 -13.79
CA THR A 224 -18.58 13.35 -13.82
C THR A 224 -17.83 14.29 -12.89
N GLU A 225 -18.26 15.55 -12.78
CA GLU A 225 -17.66 16.52 -11.88
C GLU A 225 -17.86 16.14 -10.40
N LEU A 226 -19.03 15.62 -10.06
CA LEU A 226 -19.29 15.10 -8.71
C LEU A 226 -18.38 13.89 -8.37
N ALA A 227 -18.09 13.01 -9.34
CA ALA A 227 -17.16 11.91 -9.17
C ALA A 227 -15.71 12.40 -8.97
N LYS A 228 -15.29 13.43 -9.70
CA LYS A 228 -13.99 14.09 -9.53
C LYS A 228 -13.87 14.77 -8.17
N ALA A 229 -14.87 15.54 -7.78
CA ALA A 229 -14.92 16.16 -6.45
C ALA A 229 -14.86 15.12 -5.33
N LEU A 230 -15.53 13.98 -5.52
CA LEU A 230 -15.49 12.88 -4.56
C LEU A 230 -14.09 12.26 -4.45
N ALA A 231 -13.39 12.06 -5.57
CA ALA A 231 -12.01 11.57 -5.57
C ALA A 231 -11.07 12.55 -4.86
N GLU A 232 -11.18 13.84 -5.18
CA GLU A 232 -10.39 14.89 -4.54
C GLU A 232 -10.65 14.97 -3.03
N VAL A 233 -11.91 14.96 -2.59
CA VAL A 233 -12.23 15.05 -1.16
C VAL A 233 -11.86 13.78 -0.40
N LEU A 234 -12.06 12.59 -0.97
CA LEU A 234 -11.71 11.32 -0.30
C LEU A 234 -10.22 11.03 -0.31
N PHE A 235 -9.53 11.39 -1.41
CA PHE A 235 -8.14 11.00 -1.62
C PHE A 235 -7.17 12.19 -1.80
N ASP A 236 -7.62 13.46 -1.68
CA ASP A 236 -6.92 14.74 -1.89
C ASP A 236 -6.19 14.80 -3.26
N ASP A 237 -6.66 14.01 -4.21
CA ASP A 237 -6.08 13.88 -5.53
C ASP A 237 -7.19 13.58 -6.54
N GLU A 238 -7.41 14.51 -7.46
CA GLU A 238 -8.36 14.31 -8.55
C GLU A 238 -7.94 13.14 -9.46
N SER A 239 -6.63 12.87 -9.56
CA SER A 239 -6.09 11.75 -10.33
C SER A 239 -6.41 10.38 -9.71
N ALA A 240 -6.94 10.33 -8.48
CA ALA A 240 -7.48 9.13 -7.88
C ALA A 240 -8.83 8.70 -8.51
N LEU A 241 -9.34 9.43 -9.49
CA LEU A 241 -10.46 9.00 -10.31
C LEU A 241 -9.96 8.11 -11.47
N ILE A 242 -10.40 6.86 -11.48
CA ILE A 242 -10.22 5.94 -12.60
C ILE A 242 -11.51 5.94 -13.41
N ARG A 243 -11.46 6.44 -14.63
CA ARG A 243 -12.61 6.49 -15.53
C ARG A 243 -12.55 5.35 -16.55
N PHE A 244 -13.67 4.67 -16.72
CA PHE A 244 -13.95 3.73 -17.80
C PHE A 244 -15.11 4.27 -18.62
N ASP A 245 -14.88 4.51 -19.91
CA ASP A 245 -15.93 4.85 -20.86
C ASP A 245 -16.55 3.55 -21.37
N MET A 246 -17.78 3.29 -20.96
CA MET A 246 -18.44 2.02 -21.27
C MET A 246 -18.86 1.92 -22.75
N SER A 247 -18.76 2.99 -23.52
CA SER A 247 -18.92 2.93 -24.97
C SER A 247 -17.80 2.13 -25.65
N GLU A 248 -16.62 1.99 -25.02
CA GLU A 248 -15.54 1.15 -25.52
C GLU A 248 -15.76 -0.35 -25.25
N TYR A 249 -16.79 -0.69 -24.47
CA TYR A 249 -17.10 -2.05 -24.01
C TYR A 249 -18.47 -2.53 -24.48
N MET A 250 -18.90 -2.12 -25.69
CA MET A 250 -20.16 -2.52 -26.29
C MET A 250 -20.16 -3.96 -26.82
N GLU A 251 -19.00 -4.48 -27.19
CA GLU A 251 -18.88 -5.81 -27.76
C GLU A 251 -18.66 -6.88 -26.68
N LYS A 252 -19.13 -8.11 -26.96
CA LYS A 252 -19.02 -9.24 -26.03
C LYS A 252 -17.58 -9.53 -25.60
N PHE A 253 -16.60 -9.40 -26.51
CA PHE A 253 -15.19 -9.62 -26.21
C PHE A 253 -14.57 -8.53 -25.32
N ALA A 254 -15.19 -7.38 -25.25
CA ALA A 254 -14.71 -6.29 -24.40
C ALA A 254 -14.89 -6.60 -22.90
N ALA A 255 -15.79 -7.49 -22.51
CA ALA A 255 -15.91 -7.98 -21.14
C ALA A 255 -14.64 -8.70 -20.67
N SER A 256 -14.01 -9.49 -21.55
CA SER A 256 -12.72 -10.14 -21.25
C SER A 256 -11.57 -9.14 -21.12
N ARG A 257 -11.59 -8.04 -21.86
CA ARG A 257 -10.60 -6.97 -21.72
C ARG A 257 -10.74 -6.25 -20.39
N LEU A 258 -11.97 -6.03 -19.90
CA LEU A 258 -12.22 -5.36 -18.64
C LEU A 258 -11.88 -6.24 -17.42
N ASN A 259 -12.37 -7.49 -17.43
CA ASN A 259 -12.30 -8.40 -16.28
C ASN A 259 -11.13 -9.41 -16.34
N GLY A 260 -10.47 -9.51 -17.50
CA GLY A 260 -9.49 -10.55 -17.80
C GLY A 260 -10.10 -11.74 -18.55
N ALA A 261 -9.25 -12.49 -19.27
CA ALA A 261 -9.67 -13.68 -19.99
C ALA A 261 -9.96 -14.83 -19.02
N PRO A 262 -10.96 -15.70 -19.32
CA PRO A 262 -11.19 -16.91 -18.54
C PRO A 262 -10.00 -17.87 -18.58
N PRO A 263 -9.84 -18.75 -17.57
CA PRO A 263 -8.79 -19.75 -17.54
C PRO A 263 -8.74 -20.59 -18.84
N GLY A 264 -7.56 -20.70 -19.46
CA GLY A 264 -7.33 -21.45 -20.68
C GLY A 264 -7.44 -20.65 -21.99
N TYR A 265 -7.75 -19.36 -21.93
CA TYR A 265 -7.72 -18.47 -23.08
C TYR A 265 -6.42 -17.64 -23.14
N VAL A 266 -6.05 -17.22 -24.34
CA VAL A 266 -4.89 -16.31 -24.56
C VAL A 266 -5.15 -14.99 -23.84
N GLY A 267 -4.15 -14.50 -23.07
CA GLY A 267 -4.28 -13.27 -22.27
C GLY A 267 -4.76 -13.49 -20.82
N TYR A 268 -4.96 -14.73 -20.37
CA TYR A 268 -5.33 -15.03 -18.97
C TYR A 268 -4.30 -14.51 -17.95
N GLU A 269 -3.01 -14.57 -18.30
CA GLU A 269 -1.92 -14.13 -17.40
C GLU A 269 -1.78 -12.60 -17.34
N GLU A 270 -2.35 -11.87 -18.31
CA GLU A 270 -2.25 -10.40 -18.38
C GLU A 270 -3.21 -9.66 -17.43
N GLY A 271 -4.19 -10.38 -16.87
CA GLY A 271 -5.22 -9.77 -16.03
C GLY A 271 -6.23 -8.90 -16.81
N GLY A 272 -7.19 -8.31 -16.11
CA GLY A 272 -8.15 -7.38 -16.71
C GLY A 272 -7.76 -5.92 -16.48
N GLU A 273 -8.11 -5.05 -17.41
CA GLU A 273 -7.81 -3.61 -17.34
C GLU A 273 -8.33 -2.97 -16.03
N LEU A 274 -9.50 -3.39 -15.56
CA LEU A 274 -10.07 -2.97 -14.29
C LEU A 274 -9.19 -3.40 -13.12
N THR A 275 -8.80 -4.66 -13.08
CA THR A 275 -8.02 -5.22 -11.99
C THR A 275 -6.61 -4.63 -11.93
N GLU A 276 -5.99 -4.39 -13.07
CA GLU A 276 -4.68 -3.76 -13.15
C GLU A 276 -4.70 -2.30 -12.70
N LYS A 277 -5.67 -1.51 -13.19
CA LYS A 277 -5.80 -0.11 -12.78
C LYS A 277 -6.07 0.02 -11.27
N VAL A 278 -6.91 -0.86 -10.70
CA VAL A 278 -7.20 -0.89 -9.26
C VAL A 278 -5.99 -1.38 -8.47
N ARG A 279 -5.23 -2.37 -8.96
CA ARG A 279 -3.99 -2.83 -8.32
C ARG A 279 -2.97 -1.69 -8.23
N ASN A 280 -2.83 -0.91 -9.29
CA ASN A 280 -1.90 0.22 -9.34
C ASN A 280 -2.35 1.42 -8.50
N LYS A 281 -3.67 1.62 -8.37
CA LYS A 281 -4.28 2.70 -7.57
C LYS A 281 -5.40 2.14 -6.68
N PRO A 282 -5.10 1.44 -5.59
CA PRO A 282 -6.10 0.77 -4.76
C PRO A 282 -7.03 1.74 -4.02
N TYR A 283 -6.57 2.97 -3.77
CA TYR A 283 -7.35 4.05 -3.18
C TYR A 283 -7.84 5.00 -4.27
N SER A 284 -8.94 4.64 -4.92
CA SER A 284 -9.48 5.37 -6.06
C SER A 284 -11.01 5.35 -6.09
N VAL A 285 -11.57 6.30 -6.81
CA VAL A 285 -12.97 6.30 -7.23
C VAL A 285 -13.04 5.71 -8.63
N LEU A 286 -13.82 4.66 -8.83
CA LEU A 286 -14.08 4.09 -10.15
C LEU A 286 -15.33 4.76 -10.72
N LEU A 287 -15.19 5.39 -11.88
CA LEU A 287 -16.30 5.95 -12.64
C LEU A 287 -16.52 5.13 -13.92
N PHE A 288 -17.65 4.44 -13.97
CA PHE A 288 -18.12 3.83 -15.19
C PHE A 288 -19.07 4.81 -15.86
N ASP A 289 -18.61 5.47 -16.91
CA ASP A 289 -19.38 6.47 -17.65
C ASP A 289 -20.14 5.80 -18.79
N GLU A 290 -21.31 6.35 -19.16
CA GLU A 290 -22.20 5.80 -20.21
C GLU A 290 -22.53 4.33 -20.03
N VAL A 291 -22.89 3.94 -18.81
CA VAL A 291 -23.12 2.54 -18.38
C VAL A 291 -24.13 1.82 -19.30
N GLU A 292 -25.14 2.53 -19.82
CA GLU A 292 -26.17 2.02 -20.70
C GLU A 292 -25.65 1.48 -22.05
N LYS A 293 -24.43 1.86 -22.44
CA LYS A 293 -23.78 1.41 -23.69
C LYS A 293 -23.01 0.10 -23.55
N ALA A 294 -22.74 -0.31 -22.33
CA ALA A 294 -21.97 -1.52 -22.07
C ALA A 294 -22.72 -2.79 -22.51
N HIS A 295 -21.95 -3.80 -22.94
CA HIS A 295 -22.54 -5.12 -23.20
C HIS A 295 -23.15 -5.71 -21.92
N PRO A 296 -24.34 -6.35 -21.98
CA PRO A 296 -25.02 -6.92 -20.81
C PRO A 296 -24.15 -7.88 -19.98
N ASP A 297 -23.25 -8.63 -20.59
CA ASP A 297 -22.36 -9.57 -19.91
C ASP A 297 -21.37 -8.89 -18.93
N ILE A 298 -21.19 -7.57 -19.01
CA ILE A 298 -20.33 -6.80 -18.09
C ILE A 298 -21.00 -6.63 -16.73
N PHE A 299 -22.32 -6.52 -16.68
CA PHE A 299 -23.11 -6.34 -15.46
C PHE A 299 -23.29 -7.63 -14.68
#